data_9344fcca99b15c2b2ec48cd60b60c300
#
_entry.id   9344fcca99b15c2b2ec48cd60b60c300
#
_cell.length_a   1.000
_cell.length_b   1.000
_cell.length_c   1.000
_cell.angle_alpha   90.00
_cell.angle_beta   90.00
_cell.angle_gamma   90.00
#
_symmetry.space_group_name_H-M   'P 1'
#
loop_
_entity.id
_entity.type
_entity.pdbx_description
1 polymer ?
#
loop_
_entity_poly.entity_id
_entity_poly.type
_entity_poly.pdbx_seq_one_letter_code
_entity_poly.pdbx_strand_id
1 'polypeptide(L)'
;MVDPRVRDEVLMLGDDGRLVGIVSHPSGGERIARGATMLPGTVDPGLILLNAGVLHRVGPHRLHVALARRLAGAGITGLRLDLGGIGDSVASPDAATFRESAVADTRLAMTAMTEMFGIPRFVLFGICAGADNSIATALVDDRVAGIILVDPPTHPTRRSRLRYLYTRVAKKGRPQDVVRWGLKAAGRGVQQALAQLRRSDQPAEASGKREAPPLPVYRAQWGGLVERGVRILAIFSGIHGAGYNHPEQLFEWFPALRGRIEHAYFSDANHTFTELTVQAELIDTVTRWMAKNFG
;
A
#
# COMPACT_ATOMS: atom_id res chain seq x y z
N MET A 1 25.40 -8.10 -1.14
CA MET A 1 26.13 -7.55 -2.29
C MET A 1 25.21 -6.57 -3.03
N VAL A 2 25.69 -5.40 -3.42
CA VAL A 2 24.91 -4.43 -4.24
C VAL A 2 24.99 -4.93 -5.68
N ASP A 3 23.87 -5.09 -6.36
CA ASP A 3 23.84 -5.50 -7.78
C ASP A 3 24.49 -4.36 -8.61
N PRO A 4 25.59 -4.61 -9.34
CA PRO A 4 26.27 -3.58 -10.12
C PRO A 4 25.43 -3.02 -11.29
N ARG A 5 24.33 -3.70 -11.60
CA ARG A 5 23.38 -3.27 -12.63
C ARG A 5 22.38 -2.24 -12.12
N VAL A 6 22.41 -1.87 -10.84
CA VAL A 6 21.47 -0.95 -10.21
C VAL A 6 22.21 0.24 -9.62
N ARG A 7 21.71 1.43 -9.90
CA ARG A 7 22.17 2.69 -9.32
C ARG A 7 21.08 3.31 -8.45
N ASP A 8 21.45 3.77 -7.26
CA ASP A 8 20.60 4.58 -6.38
C ASP A 8 21.06 6.05 -6.46
N GLU A 9 20.09 6.96 -6.61
CA GLU A 9 20.34 8.40 -6.69
C GLU A 9 19.36 9.14 -5.77
N VAL A 10 19.87 10.12 -5.02
CA VAL A 10 19.04 10.98 -4.16
C VAL A 10 18.41 12.07 -5.02
N LEU A 11 17.12 12.29 -4.85
CA LEU A 11 16.37 13.36 -5.47
C LEU A 11 15.77 14.29 -4.41
N MET A 12 15.93 15.60 -4.67
CA MET A 12 15.18 16.65 -4.00
C MET A 12 14.07 17.08 -4.96
N LEU A 13 12.80 16.99 -4.53
CA LEU A 13 11.64 17.19 -5.39
C LEU A 13 10.81 18.39 -4.91
N GLY A 14 10.14 19.05 -5.85
CA GLY A 14 9.47 20.33 -5.66
C GLY A 14 10.39 21.50 -5.94
N ASP A 15 9.81 22.67 -6.23
CA ASP A 15 10.57 23.89 -6.52
C ASP A 15 11.45 24.35 -5.36
N ASP A 16 11.01 24.04 -4.14
CA ASP A 16 11.70 24.30 -2.87
C ASP A 16 12.59 23.14 -2.40
N GLY A 17 12.60 22.01 -3.12
CA GLY A 17 13.34 20.81 -2.75
C GLY A 17 12.85 20.12 -1.46
N ARG A 18 11.63 20.39 -1.02
CA ARG A 18 11.09 19.93 0.28
C ARG A 18 10.86 18.43 0.39
N LEU A 19 10.68 17.72 -0.73
CA LEU A 19 10.51 16.26 -0.71
C LEU A 19 11.82 15.56 -1.06
N VAL A 20 12.12 14.54 -0.29
CA VAL A 20 13.32 13.70 -0.47
C VAL A 20 12.91 12.32 -0.94
N GLY A 21 13.55 11.85 -2.01
CA GLY A 21 13.37 10.51 -2.52
C GLY A 21 14.70 9.88 -2.90
N ILE A 22 14.69 8.56 -3.06
CA ILE A 22 15.81 7.83 -3.67
C ILE A 22 15.26 7.04 -4.84
N VAL A 23 15.74 7.37 -6.04
CA VAL A 23 15.44 6.60 -7.23
C VAL A 23 16.43 5.45 -7.37
N SER A 24 15.92 4.25 -7.63
CA SER A 24 16.69 3.08 -8.04
C SER A 24 16.40 2.81 -9.50
N HIS A 25 17.41 2.78 -10.34
CA HIS A 25 17.27 2.59 -11.79
C HIS A 25 18.38 1.69 -12.36
N PRO A 26 18.20 1.11 -13.58
CA PRO A 26 19.24 0.32 -14.22
C PRO A 26 20.53 1.13 -14.39
N SER A 27 21.70 0.52 -14.14
CA SER A 27 23.00 1.11 -14.41
C SER A 27 23.16 1.27 -15.93
N GLY A 28 23.55 2.46 -16.39
CA GLY A 28 23.67 2.81 -17.82
C GLY A 28 22.56 3.72 -18.32
N GLY A 29 21.53 4.01 -17.49
CA GLY A 29 20.58 5.09 -17.74
C GLY A 29 21.15 6.42 -17.24
N GLU A 30 21.44 7.37 -18.13
CA GLU A 30 21.71 8.75 -17.76
C GLU A 30 20.39 9.52 -17.58
N ARG A 31 20.39 10.57 -16.74
CA ARG A 31 19.23 11.48 -16.68
C ARG A 31 18.92 12.02 -18.07
N ILE A 32 17.66 12.00 -18.45
CA ILE A 32 17.22 12.57 -19.71
C ILE A 32 17.31 14.09 -19.60
N ALA A 33 17.94 14.73 -20.59
CA ALA A 33 17.77 16.17 -20.77
C ALA A 33 16.29 16.48 -21.04
N ARG A 34 15.78 17.60 -20.49
CA ARG A 34 14.37 18.01 -20.64
C ARG A 34 13.91 17.85 -22.09
N GLY A 35 12.90 17.00 -22.32
CA GLY A 35 12.30 16.77 -23.63
C GLY A 35 12.73 15.52 -24.37
N ALA A 36 13.52 14.62 -23.78
CA ALA A 36 13.94 13.37 -24.42
C ALA A 36 13.03 12.17 -24.09
N THR A 37 13.08 11.15 -24.93
CA THR A 37 12.40 9.86 -24.81
C THR A 37 12.92 9.05 -23.62
N MET A 38 12.14 8.09 -23.12
CA MET A 38 12.49 7.18 -22.00
C MET A 38 13.95 6.70 -22.03
N LEU A 39 14.55 6.54 -20.84
CA LEU A 39 15.90 5.97 -20.70
C LEU A 39 15.99 4.62 -21.38
N PRO A 40 17.08 4.34 -22.13
CA PRO A 40 17.30 3.01 -22.70
C PRO A 40 17.26 1.94 -21.61
N GLY A 41 16.43 0.90 -21.82
CA GLY A 41 16.27 -0.21 -20.86
C GLY A 41 15.30 0.05 -19.71
N THR A 42 14.60 1.21 -19.66
CA THR A 42 13.54 1.47 -18.69
C THR A 42 12.22 0.92 -19.19
N VAL A 43 11.55 0.14 -18.34
CA VAL A 43 10.21 -0.41 -18.62
C VAL A 43 9.16 0.53 -18.05
N ASP A 44 8.13 0.87 -18.83
CA ASP A 44 6.93 1.57 -18.40
C ASP A 44 5.95 0.54 -17.79
N PRO A 45 5.35 0.79 -16.64
CA PRO A 45 5.39 1.99 -15.80
C PRO A 45 6.55 2.00 -14.79
N GLY A 46 6.89 3.20 -14.28
CA GLY A 46 7.76 3.34 -13.11
C GLY A 46 7.04 2.96 -11.81
N LEU A 47 7.80 2.71 -10.75
CA LEU A 47 7.28 2.38 -9.43
C LEU A 47 7.47 3.53 -8.44
N ILE A 48 6.45 3.88 -7.65
CA ILE A 48 6.61 4.76 -6.49
C ILE A 48 6.23 4.00 -5.22
N LEU A 49 7.16 3.95 -4.26
CA LEU A 49 6.97 3.32 -2.96
C LEU A 49 6.68 4.40 -1.93
N LEU A 50 5.48 4.33 -1.34
CA LEU A 50 4.97 5.28 -0.36
C LEU A 50 5.24 4.80 1.07
N ASN A 51 5.41 5.74 2.00
CA ASN A 51 5.71 5.43 3.40
C ASN A 51 4.70 4.48 4.04
N ALA A 52 5.20 3.54 4.83
CA ALA A 52 4.40 2.68 5.69
C ALA A 52 4.14 3.39 7.03
N GLY A 53 3.02 4.10 7.16
CA GLY A 53 2.77 4.99 8.30
C GLY A 53 3.82 6.10 8.36
N VAL A 54 4.49 6.22 9.52
CA VAL A 54 5.54 7.23 9.77
C VAL A 54 6.96 6.71 9.48
N LEU A 55 7.10 5.50 8.94
CA LEU A 55 8.40 4.96 8.58
C LEU A 55 8.94 5.66 7.33
N HIS A 56 10.22 6.07 7.37
CA HIS A 56 10.85 6.73 6.22
C HIS A 56 11.01 5.78 5.01
N ARG A 57 11.43 6.31 3.87
CA ARG A 57 11.54 5.68 2.54
C ARG A 57 12.29 4.33 2.46
N VAL A 58 13.02 3.93 3.50
CA VAL A 58 13.66 2.61 3.55
C VAL A 58 12.63 1.49 3.69
N GLY A 59 11.48 1.82 4.26
CA GLY A 59 10.42 0.86 4.56
C GLY A 59 10.76 -0.09 5.71
N PRO A 60 9.78 -0.88 6.18
CA PRO A 60 10.00 -1.82 7.26
C PRO A 60 11.09 -2.83 6.86
N HIS A 61 12.06 -3.05 7.76
CA HIS A 61 13.18 -3.98 7.57
C HIS A 61 13.88 -3.86 6.20
N ARG A 62 14.01 -2.64 5.66
CA ARG A 62 14.59 -2.33 4.35
C ARG A 62 13.83 -2.93 3.15
N LEU A 63 12.56 -3.30 3.32
CA LEU A 63 11.74 -3.90 2.28
C LEU A 63 11.65 -3.01 1.03
N HIS A 64 11.43 -1.69 1.20
CA HIS A 64 11.36 -0.78 0.05
C HIS A 64 12.69 -0.70 -0.70
N VAL A 65 13.83 -0.77 0.00
CA VAL A 65 15.16 -0.80 -0.63
C VAL A 65 15.34 -2.08 -1.44
N ALA A 66 15.01 -3.22 -0.85
CA ALA A 66 15.17 -4.52 -1.52
C ALA A 66 14.26 -4.63 -2.75
N LEU A 67 13.00 -4.19 -2.63
CA LEU A 67 12.03 -4.23 -3.72
C LEU A 67 12.42 -3.28 -4.86
N ALA A 68 12.76 -2.02 -4.56
CA ALA A 68 13.15 -1.04 -5.57
C ALA A 68 14.37 -1.51 -6.37
N ARG A 69 15.40 -2.02 -5.69
CA ARG A 69 16.60 -2.56 -6.34
C ARG A 69 16.33 -3.82 -7.15
N ARG A 70 15.46 -4.72 -6.66
CA ARG A 70 15.08 -5.93 -7.39
C ARG A 70 14.41 -5.57 -8.71
N LEU A 71 13.48 -4.60 -8.69
CA LEU A 71 12.77 -4.14 -9.88
C LEU A 71 13.66 -3.31 -10.82
N ALA A 72 14.56 -2.49 -10.28
CA ALA A 72 15.56 -1.79 -11.08
C ALA A 72 16.47 -2.76 -11.84
N GLY A 73 16.88 -3.87 -11.21
CA GLY A 73 17.61 -4.96 -11.90
C GLY A 73 16.81 -5.66 -12.99
N ALA A 74 15.49 -5.51 -13.00
CA ALA A 74 14.57 -5.99 -14.04
C ALA A 74 14.18 -4.87 -15.05
N GLY A 75 14.81 -3.69 -14.98
CA GLY A 75 14.56 -2.59 -15.90
C GLY A 75 13.51 -1.57 -15.44
N ILE A 76 12.88 -1.76 -14.27
CA ILE A 76 11.83 -0.87 -13.78
C ILE A 76 12.43 0.17 -12.85
N THR A 77 12.39 1.44 -13.25
CA THR A 77 12.82 2.56 -12.41
C THR A 77 11.83 2.77 -11.26
N GLY A 78 12.33 2.81 -10.02
CA GLY A 78 11.53 2.95 -8.82
C GLY A 78 11.99 4.09 -7.92
N LEU A 79 11.05 4.90 -7.44
CA LEU A 79 11.27 5.97 -6.47
C LEU A 79 10.77 5.55 -5.09
N ARG A 80 11.62 5.55 -4.10
CA ARG A 80 11.28 5.48 -2.67
C ARG A 80 11.14 6.90 -2.16
N LEU A 81 9.91 7.33 -1.86
CA LEU A 81 9.56 8.69 -1.50
C LEU A 81 9.37 8.83 0.02
N ASP A 82 9.88 9.90 0.61
CA ASP A 82 9.37 10.42 1.88
C ASP A 82 8.29 11.46 1.59
N LEU A 83 7.09 11.23 2.09
CA LEU A 83 6.00 12.21 2.05
C LEU A 83 6.29 13.35 3.02
N GLY A 84 5.71 14.50 2.78
CA GLY A 84 5.91 15.70 3.60
C GLY A 84 5.68 15.44 5.09
N GLY A 85 6.66 15.83 5.92
CA GLY A 85 6.68 15.59 7.35
C GLY A 85 7.12 14.19 7.79
N ILE A 86 7.57 13.35 6.86
CA ILE A 86 8.13 12.03 7.15
C ILE A 86 9.58 11.97 6.69
N GLY A 87 10.43 11.28 7.46
CA GLY A 87 11.85 11.10 7.13
C GLY A 87 12.58 12.43 6.99
N ASP A 88 13.17 12.64 5.81
CA ASP A 88 13.93 13.85 5.51
C ASP A 88 13.10 14.92 4.75
N SER A 89 11.81 14.65 4.49
CA SER A 89 10.92 15.57 3.78
C SER A 89 10.26 16.57 4.71
N VAL A 90 10.20 17.83 4.27
CA VAL A 90 9.53 18.91 5.01
C VAL A 90 8.03 18.90 4.67
N ALA A 91 7.18 19.09 5.68
CA ALA A 91 5.74 19.18 5.48
C ALA A 91 5.37 20.42 4.65
N SER A 92 4.33 20.30 3.81
CA SER A 92 3.77 21.45 3.12
C SER A 92 3.03 22.35 4.11
N PRO A 93 3.28 23.66 4.13
CA PRO A 93 2.56 24.58 5.01
C PRO A 93 1.08 24.71 4.64
N ASP A 94 0.71 24.42 3.40
CA ASP A 94 -0.64 24.65 2.85
C ASP A 94 -1.54 23.41 2.91
N ALA A 95 -1.04 22.27 3.44
CA ALA A 95 -1.82 21.04 3.48
C ALA A 95 -2.87 21.07 4.60
N ALA A 96 -4.13 20.92 4.24
CA ALA A 96 -5.24 20.85 5.19
C ALA A 96 -5.24 19.54 5.99
N THR A 97 -4.96 18.41 5.32
CA THR A 97 -4.88 17.08 5.95
C THR A 97 -3.66 16.31 5.45
N PHE A 98 -3.18 15.34 6.25
CA PHE A 98 -2.08 14.47 5.84
C PHE A 98 -2.39 13.72 4.54
N ARG A 99 -3.64 13.29 4.33
CA ARG A 99 -4.04 12.58 3.11
C ARG A 99 -3.96 13.46 1.87
N GLU A 100 -4.43 14.70 1.96
CA GLU A 100 -4.35 15.66 0.86
C GLU A 100 -2.89 15.98 0.52
N SER A 101 -2.06 16.20 1.54
CA SER A 101 -0.62 16.37 1.37
C SER A 101 0.01 15.16 0.70
N ALA A 102 -0.28 13.93 1.17
CA ALA A 102 0.28 12.71 0.60
C ALA A 102 -0.08 12.51 -0.89
N VAL A 103 -1.31 12.84 -1.27
CA VAL A 103 -1.74 12.81 -2.68
C VAL A 103 -1.00 13.87 -3.50
N ALA A 104 -0.90 15.10 -3.01
CA ALA A 104 -0.18 16.18 -3.70
C ALA A 104 1.30 15.85 -3.86
N ASP A 105 1.95 15.35 -2.81
CA ASP A 105 3.36 14.95 -2.81
C ASP A 105 3.63 13.80 -3.79
N THR A 106 2.74 12.79 -3.83
CA THR A 106 2.84 11.68 -4.78
C THR A 106 2.71 12.15 -6.22
N ARG A 107 1.76 13.05 -6.49
CA ARG A 107 1.59 13.65 -7.84
C ARG A 107 2.78 14.49 -8.26
N LEU A 108 3.36 15.27 -7.32
CA LEU A 108 4.58 16.03 -7.57
C LEU A 108 5.75 15.07 -7.89
N ALA A 109 5.90 13.99 -7.13
CA ALA A 109 6.92 12.98 -7.40
C ALA A 109 6.74 12.30 -8.78
N MET A 110 5.49 11.98 -9.17
CA MET A 110 5.20 11.45 -10.51
C MET A 110 5.58 12.46 -11.61
N THR A 111 5.30 13.74 -11.42
CA THR A 111 5.67 14.80 -12.38
C THR A 111 7.18 14.89 -12.53
N ALA A 112 7.92 14.94 -11.42
CA ALA A 112 9.37 14.96 -11.45
C ALA A 112 9.97 13.72 -12.12
N MET A 113 9.42 12.53 -11.85
CA MET A 113 9.86 11.29 -12.51
C MET A 113 9.58 11.29 -14.01
N THR A 114 8.47 11.90 -14.44
CA THR A 114 8.17 12.09 -15.87
C THR A 114 9.18 13.04 -16.51
N GLU A 115 9.45 14.17 -15.89
CA GLU A 115 10.37 15.18 -16.42
C GLU A 115 11.83 14.72 -16.43
N MET A 116 12.26 14.00 -15.39
CA MET A 116 13.66 13.60 -15.22
C MET A 116 14.01 12.28 -15.90
N PHE A 117 13.05 11.35 -16.01
CA PHE A 117 13.29 9.99 -16.51
C PHE A 117 12.38 9.59 -17.68
N GLY A 118 11.49 10.48 -18.13
CA GLY A 118 10.55 10.22 -19.23
C GLY A 118 9.47 9.19 -18.92
N ILE A 119 9.20 8.91 -17.67
CA ILE A 119 8.25 7.88 -17.25
C ILE A 119 6.82 8.44 -17.25
N PRO A 120 5.92 7.98 -18.13
CA PRO A 120 4.59 8.58 -18.26
C PRO A 120 3.54 7.97 -17.35
N ARG A 121 3.74 6.73 -16.88
CA ARG A 121 2.78 5.99 -16.04
C ARG A 121 3.44 5.36 -14.84
N PHE A 122 2.66 5.11 -13.79
CA PHE A 122 3.20 4.67 -12.51
C PHE A 122 2.39 3.53 -11.90
N VAL A 123 3.08 2.64 -11.20
CA VAL A 123 2.51 1.76 -10.20
C VAL A 123 2.84 2.33 -8.83
N LEU A 124 1.86 2.40 -7.94
CA LEU A 124 2.08 2.82 -6.56
C LEU A 124 2.12 1.60 -5.66
N PHE A 125 3.15 1.51 -4.83
CA PHE A 125 3.28 0.48 -3.79
C PHE A 125 3.09 1.11 -2.43
N GLY A 126 2.21 0.55 -1.60
CA GLY A 126 2.01 1.04 -0.25
C GLY A 126 1.66 -0.05 0.75
N ILE A 127 2.19 0.08 1.96
CA ILE A 127 1.89 -0.77 3.13
C ILE A 127 1.08 0.06 4.10
N CYS A 128 -0.02 -0.48 4.66
CA CYS A 128 -0.82 0.19 5.68
C CYS A 128 -1.34 1.57 5.19
N ALA A 129 -0.94 2.68 5.82
CA ALA A 129 -1.29 4.04 5.39
C ALA A 129 -0.81 4.34 3.95
N GLY A 130 0.33 3.77 3.53
CA GLY A 130 0.79 3.85 2.15
C GLY A 130 -0.19 3.22 1.15
N ALA A 131 -0.88 2.14 1.53
CA ALA A 131 -1.94 1.56 0.71
C ALA A 131 -3.15 2.50 0.57
N ASP A 132 -3.53 3.20 1.65
CA ASP A 132 -4.60 4.19 1.61
C ASP A 132 -4.25 5.37 0.71
N ASN A 133 -3.01 5.86 0.80
CA ASN A 133 -2.50 6.94 -0.03
C ASN A 133 -2.39 6.52 -1.51
N SER A 134 -2.02 5.26 -1.78
CA SER A 134 -2.00 4.71 -3.15
C SER A 134 -3.41 4.69 -3.77
N ILE A 135 -4.42 4.25 -3.02
CA ILE A 135 -5.82 4.29 -3.46
C ILE A 135 -6.27 5.74 -3.70
N ALA A 136 -6.02 6.64 -2.73
CA ALA A 136 -6.42 8.03 -2.83
C ALA A 136 -5.80 8.73 -4.05
N THR A 137 -4.52 8.52 -4.31
CA THR A 137 -3.84 9.08 -5.49
C THR A 137 -4.38 8.47 -6.79
N ALA A 138 -4.57 7.15 -6.84
CA ALA A 138 -5.10 6.48 -8.02
C ALA A 138 -6.52 6.95 -8.39
N LEU A 139 -7.32 7.38 -7.42
CA LEU A 139 -8.67 7.92 -7.67
C LEU A 139 -8.66 9.27 -8.39
N VAL A 140 -7.58 10.04 -8.32
CA VAL A 140 -7.52 11.43 -8.80
C VAL A 140 -6.43 11.69 -9.84
N ASP A 141 -5.62 10.68 -10.21
CA ASP A 141 -4.55 10.85 -11.20
C ASP A 141 -4.50 9.66 -12.18
N ASP A 142 -4.74 9.94 -13.46
CA ASP A 142 -4.84 8.93 -14.52
C ASP A 142 -3.49 8.35 -14.95
N ARG A 143 -2.37 8.92 -14.50
CA ARG A 143 -1.03 8.34 -14.70
C ARG A 143 -0.80 7.08 -13.88
N VAL A 144 -1.66 6.79 -12.90
CA VAL A 144 -1.58 5.57 -12.09
C VAL A 144 -2.15 4.39 -12.88
N ALA A 145 -1.26 3.56 -13.42
CA ALA A 145 -1.60 2.36 -14.19
C ALA A 145 -1.85 1.13 -13.30
N GLY A 146 -1.35 1.14 -12.06
CA GLY A 146 -1.55 0.05 -11.12
C GLY A 146 -1.29 0.43 -9.67
N ILE A 147 -1.82 -0.36 -8.74
CA ILE A 147 -1.59 -0.21 -7.30
C ILE A 147 -1.28 -1.57 -6.67
N ILE A 148 -0.28 -1.60 -5.80
CA ILE A 148 0.10 -2.76 -4.99
C ILE A 148 -0.13 -2.39 -3.53
N LEU A 149 -1.11 -3.02 -2.94
CA LEU A 149 -1.63 -2.68 -1.62
C LEU A 149 -1.29 -3.79 -0.63
N VAL A 150 -0.41 -3.49 0.33
CA VAL A 150 -0.09 -4.43 1.41
C VAL A 150 -0.85 -4.02 2.66
N ASP A 151 -1.64 -4.94 3.16
CA ASP A 151 -2.55 -4.75 4.30
C ASP A 151 -3.44 -3.49 4.14
N PRO A 152 -4.19 -3.37 3.03
CA PRO A 152 -5.19 -2.31 2.89
C PRO A 152 -6.29 -2.44 3.97
N PRO A 153 -7.20 -1.46 4.12
CA PRO A 153 -8.31 -1.53 5.07
C PRO A 153 -9.11 -2.82 4.94
N THR A 154 -9.45 -3.44 6.08
CA THR A 154 -10.12 -4.75 6.12
C THR A 154 -11.51 -4.68 6.75
N HIS A 155 -12.41 -5.53 6.28
CA HIS A 155 -13.78 -5.65 6.78
C HIS A 155 -14.05 -7.07 7.30
N PRO A 156 -14.37 -7.28 8.59
CA PRO A 156 -14.74 -8.59 9.09
C PRO A 156 -16.02 -9.10 8.43
N THR A 157 -15.99 -10.33 7.89
CA THR A 157 -17.16 -11.02 7.35
C THR A 157 -17.72 -12.01 8.37
N ARG A 158 -18.90 -12.57 8.12
CA ARG A 158 -19.46 -13.65 8.97
C ARG A 158 -18.52 -14.86 9.00
N ARG A 159 -18.00 -15.26 7.83
CA ARG A 159 -17.08 -16.39 7.69
C ARG A 159 -15.74 -16.14 8.40
N SER A 160 -15.15 -14.94 8.25
CA SER A 160 -13.89 -14.60 8.92
C SER A 160 -14.05 -14.57 10.45
N ARG A 161 -15.18 -14.09 10.96
CA ARG A 161 -15.47 -14.10 12.40
C ARG A 161 -15.59 -15.53 12.95
N LEU A 162 -16.29 -16.43 12.23
CA LEU A 162 -16.42 -17.84 12.62
C LEU A 162 -15.05 -18.55 12.60
N ARG A 163 -14.24 -18.35 11.54
CA ARG A 163 -12.87 -18.90 11.48
C ARG A 163 -11.99 -18.39 12.62
N TYR A 164 -12.05 -17.11 12.90
CA TYR A 164 -11.29 -16.51 14.00
C TYR A 164 -11.69 -17.11 15.35
N LEU A 165 -12.99 -17.28 15.60
CA LEU A 165 -13.52 -17.94 16.79
C LEU A 165 -13.02 -19.38 16.89
N TYR A 166 -13.19 -20.16 15.82
CA TYR A 166 -12.75 -21.56 15.76
C TYR A 166 -11.25 -21.68 16.04
N THR A 167 -10.42 -20.88 15.39
CA THR A 167 -8.97 -20.89 15.59
C THR A 167 -8.58 -20.53 17.03
N ARG A 168 -9.29 -19.58 17.65
CA ARG A 168 -9.05 -19.23 19.05
C ARG A 168 -9.45 -20.33 20.02
N VAL A 169 -10.57 -20.99 19.77
CA VAL A 169 -11.04 -22.14 20.55
C VAL A 169 -10.04 -23.29 20.43
N ALA A 170 -9.67 -23.67 19.20
CA ALA A 170 -8.75 -24.76 18.92
C ALA A 170 -7.34 -24.52 19.52
N LYS A 171 -6.84 -23.26 19.47
CA LYS A 171 -5.50 -22.93 20.02
C LYS A 171 -5.46 -22.75 21.55
N LYS A 172 -6.57 -22.39 22.21
CA LYS A 172 -6.60 -22.09 23.65
C LYS A 172 -7.15 -23.20 24.54
N GLY A 173 -7.78 -24.23 23.97
CA GLY A 173 -8.07 -25.51 24.61
C GLY A 173 -8.95 -25.51 25.87
N ARG A 174 -9.53 -24.38 26.29
CA ARG A 174 -10.38 -24.31 27.49
C ARG A 174 -11.77 -23.76 27.15
N PRO A 175 -12.85 -24.57 27.26
CA PRO A 175 -14.22 -24.13 26.95
C PRO A 175 -14.69 -22.91 27.79
N GLN A 176 -14.17 -22.77 28.99
CA GLN A 176 -14.52 -21.67 29.92
C GLN A 176 -14.08 -20.29 29.40
N ASP A 177 -12.96 -20.21 28.67
CA ASP A 177 -12.44 -18.96 28.09
C ASP A 177 -13.30 -18.49 26.92
N VAL A 178 -13.97 -19.41 26.24
CA VAL A 178 -14.86 -19.13 25.09
C VAL A 178 -16.14 -18.44 25.56
N VAL A 179 -16.74 -18.97 26.62
CA VAL A 179 -17.95 -18.40 27.22
C VAL A 179 -17.66 -17.00 27.78
N ARG A 180 -16.58 -16.86 28.54
CA ARG A 180 -16.15 -15.57 29.11
C ARG A 180 -15.83 -14.53 28.06
N TRP A 181 -15.27 -14.95 26.90
CA TRP A 181 -14.98 -14.08 25.78
C TRP A 181 -16.25 -13.73 25.00
N GLY A 182 -17.18 -14.67 24.80
CA GLY A 182 -18.50 -14.44 24.20
C GLY A 182 -19.30 -13.37 24.96
N LEU A 183 -19.32 -13.46 26.29
CA LEU A 183 -19.93 -12.45 27.14
C LEU A 183 -19.27 -11.08 27.07
N LYS A 184 -17.92 -11.03 27.01
CA LYS A 184 -17.16 -9.78 26.80
C LYS A 184 -17.33 -9.19 25.39
N ALA A 185 -17.54 -10.02 24.37
CA ALA A 185 -17.79 -9.58 22.99
C ALA A 185 -19.22 -9.01 22.85
N ALA A 186 -20.20 -9.65 23.45
CA ALA A 186 -21.58 -9.15 23.53
C ALA A 186 -21.66 -7.80 24.26
N GLY A 187 -20.99 -7.68 25.42
CA GLY A 187 -20.94 -6.42 26.18
C GLY A 187 -20.25 -5.27 25.40
N ARG A 188 -19.18 -5.57 24.64
CA ARG A 188 -18.53 -4.56 23.76
C ARG A 188 -19.40 -4.18 22.58
N GLY A 189 -20.17 -5.11 21.99
CA GLY A 189 -21.11 -4.84 20.92
C GLY A 189 -22.21 -3.87 21.37
N VAL A 190 -22.76 -4.07 22.56
CA VAL A 190 -23.75 -3.17 23.15
C VAL A 190 -23.13 -1.79 23.47
N GLN A 191 -21.92 -1.73 24.03
CA GLN A 191 -21.24 -0.48 24.31
C GLN A 191 -20.87 0.29 23.01
N GLN A 192 -20.49 -0.41 21.95
CA GLN A 192 -20.23 0.22 20.63
C GLN A 192 -21.51 0.72 19.98
N ALA A 193 -22.62 -0.03 20.07
CA ALA A 193 -23.92 0.43 19.57
C ALA A 193 -24.43 1.67 20.33
N LEU A 194 -24.28 1.68 21.65
CA LEU A 194 -24.61 2.86 22.49
C LEU A 194 -23.65 4.04 22.22
N ALA A 195 -22.38 3.78 21.96
CA ALA A 195 -21.41 4.82 21.60
C ALA A 195 -21.66 5.40 20.21
N GLN A 196 -22.13 4.60 19.25
CA GLN A 196 -22.55 5.08 17.92
C GLN A 196 -23.80 5.95 18.01
N LEU A 197 -24.76 5.63 18.88
CA LEU A 197 -25.93 6.46 19.13
C LEU A 197 -25.58 7.80 19.82
N ARG A 198 -24.42 7.89 20.50
CA ARG A 198 -23.92 9.11 21.16
C ARG A 198 -22.93 9.93 20.31
N ARG A 199 -22.46 9.39 19.17
CA ARG A 199 -21.52 10.06 18.24
C ARG A 199 -22.28 10.66 17.06
N SER A 200 -23.08 11.68 17.28
CA SER A 200 -23.36 12.70 16.27
C SER A 200 -22.40 13.86 16.53
N ASP A 201 -21.50 14.21 15.68
CA ASP A 201 -20.70 15.45 15.64
C ASP A 201 -19.24 15.46 16.14
N GLN A 202 -18.46 14.38 15.98
CA GLN A 202 -17.01 14.57 16.01
C GLN A 202 -16.36 14.05 14.70
N PRO A 203 -15.51 14.85 14.02
CA PRO A 203 -14.78 14.40 12.84
C PRO A 203 -13.87 13.23 13.20
N ALA A 204 -13.83 12.20 12.34
CA ALA A 204 -13.09 10.94 12.55
C ALA A 204 -11.55 11.10 12.70
N GLU A 205 -11.01 12.28 12.42
CA GLU A 205 -9.57 12.56 12.45
C GLU A 205 -8.93 12.60 13.86
N ALA A 206 -9.74 12.73 14.92
CA ALA A 206 -9.22 12.87 16.28
C ALA A 206 -8.81 11.56 16.99
N SER A 207 -9.09 10.37 16.41
CA SER A 207 -8.89 9.11 17.13
C SER A 207 -7.56 8.41 16.86
N GLY A 208 -6.74 8.85 15.89
CA GLY A 208 -5.48 8.19 15.51
C GLY A 208 -5.61 6.73 15.04
N LYS A 209 -6.84 6.21 14.93
CA LYS A 209 -7.13 4.85 14.46
C LYS A 209 -7.48 4.91 12.99
N ARG A 210 -6.73 4.12 12.20
CA ARG A 210 -7.06 3.87 10.80
C ARG A 210 -8.43 3.21 10.69
N GLU A 211 -9.43 3.92 10.17
CA GLU A 211 -10.76 3.38 9.91
C GLU A 211 -10.89 2.96 8.46
N ALA A 212 -11.47 1.76 8.23
CA ALA A 212 -11.80 1.33 6.89
C ALA A 212 -12.98 2.17 6.36
N PRO A 213 -12.95 2.64 5.10
CA PRO A 213 -14.11 3.29 4.49
C PRO A 213 -15.35 2.40 4.56
N PRO A 214 -16.58 2.95 4.63
CA PRO A 214 -17.79 2.14 4.52
C PRO A 214 -17.72 1.22 3.29
N LEU A 215 -18.11 -0.06 3.43
CA LEU A 215 -17.94 -1.05 2.38
C LEU A 215 -18.55 -0.66 1.02
N PRO A 216 -19.73 0.00 0.92
CA PRO A 216 -20.25 0.48 -0.35
C PRO A 216 -19.32 1.51 -1.03
N VAL A 217 -18.75 2.44 -0.25
CA VAL A 217 -17.80 3.44 -0.75
C VAL A 217 -16.53 2.74 -1.25
N TYR A 218 -16.02 1.80 -0.45
CA TYR A 218 -14.80 1.05 -0.78
C TYR A 218 -14.98 0.22 -2.06
N ARG A 219 -16.18 -0.39 -2.25
CA ARG A 219 -16.56 -1.09 -3.48
C ARG A 219 -16.59 -0.17 -4.69
N ALA A 220 -17.19 1.00 -4.55
CA ALA A 220 -17.26 1.99 -5.62
C ALA A 220 -15.85 2.48 -6.03
N GLN A 221 -14.97 2.75 -5.05
CA GLN A 221 -13.59 3.14 -5.30
C GLN A 221 -12.82 2.09 -6.09
N TRP A 222 -12.81 0.84 -5.63
CA TRP A 222 -12.08 -0.22 -6.32
C TRP A 222 -12.69 -0.58 -7.67
N GLY A 223 -14.02 -0.59 -7.76
CA GLY A 223 -14.74 -0.79 -9.02
C GLY A 223 -14.37 0.28 -10.05
N GLY A 224 -14.41 1.54 -9.67
CA GLY A 224 -14.05 2.66 -10.53
C GLY A 224 -12.59 2.61 -11.00
N LEU A 225 -11.66 2.21 -10.13
CA LEU A 225 -10.25 2.01 -10.53
C LEU A 225 -10.10 0.92 -11.59
N VAL A 226 -10.76 -0.22 -11.38
CA VAL A 226 -10.73 -1.34 -12.34
C VAL A 226 -11.39 -0.97 -13.66
N GLU A 227 -12.50 -0.21 -13.65
CA GLU A 227 -13.15 0.28 -14.88
C GLU A 227 -12.26 1.23 -15.69
N ARG A 228 -11.42 2.03 -15.01
CA ARG A 228 -10.40 2.88 -15.65
C ARG A 228 -9.16 2.11 -16.11
N GLY A 229 -9.12 0.78 -15.93
CA GLY A 229 -7.99 -0.07 -16.34
C GLY A 229 -6.84 -0.13 -15.34
N VAL A 230 -6.98 0.42 -14.14
CA VAL A 230 -5.95 0.33 -13.09
C VAL A 230 -5.81 -1.12 -12.63
N ARG A 231 -4.61 -1.67 -12.72
CA ARG A 231 -4.30 -3.02 -12.23
C ARG A 231 -4.14 -3.02 -10.71
N ILE A 232 -4.74 -3.99 -10.03
CA ILE A 232 -4.71 -4.05 -8.57
C ILE A 232 -4.13 -5.38 -8.10
N LEU A 233 -3.09 -5.31 -7.26
CA LEU A 233 -2.59 -6.42 -6.45
C LEU A 233 -2.86 -6.12 -4.97
N ALA A 234 -3.71 -6.91 -4.33
CA ALA A 234 -4.00 -6.81 -2.91
C ALA A 234 -3.28 -7.91 -2.12
N ILE A 235 -2.42 -7.54 -1.20
CA ILE A 235 -1.61 -8.47 -0.38
C ILE A 235 -2.04 -8.33 1.06
N PHE A 236 -2.27 -9.45 1.74
CA PHE A 236 -2.68 -9.48 3.15
C PHE A 236 -1.75 -10.36 3.97
N SER A 237 -1.34 -9.87 5.13
CA SER A 237 -0.61 -10.63 6.14
C SER A 237 -1.55 -11.34 7.13
N GLY A 238 -1.02 -12.28 7.91
CA GLY A 238 -1.79 -13.07 8.86
C GLY A 238 -2.24 -12.35 10.13
N ILE A 239 -1.91 -11.07 10.32
CA ILE A 239 -2.14 -10.34 11.57
C ILE A 239 -3.58 -9.87 11.79
N HIS A 240 -4.38 -9.78 10.74
CA HIS A 240 -5.68 -9.11 10.79
C HIS A 240 -6.76 -9.86 11.59
N GLY A 241 -6.49 -11.08 12.03
CA GLY A 241 -7.43 -11.85 12.85
C GLY A 241 -8.79 -12.03 12.18
N ALA A 242 -9.85 -11.44 12.75
CA ALA A 242 -11.16 -11.45 12.13
C ALA A 242 -11.30 -10.49 10.95
N GLY A 243 -10.42 -9.51 10.82
CA GLY A 243 -10.41 -8.53 9.73
C GLY A 243 -10.11 -9.17 8.38
N TYR A 244 -9.08 -10.04 8.33
CA TYR A 244 -8.75 -10.86 7.17
C TYR A 244 -8.07 -12.15 7.62
N ASN A 245 -8.57 -13.32 7.22
CA ASN A 245 -8.02 -14.60 7.65
C ASN A 245 -8.19 -15.76 6.67
N HIS A 246 -8.59 -15.48 5.44
CA HIS A 246 -8.62 -16.47 4.36
C HIS A 246 -8.60 -15.79 2.98
N PRO A 247 -8.01 -16.44 1.95
CA PRO A 247 -7.80 -15.83 0.63
C PRO A 247 -9.09 -15.31 -0.02
N GLU A 248 -10.19 -16.07 0.09
CA GLU A 248 -11.45 -15.74 -0.54
C GLU A 248 -12.19 -14.56 0.09
N GLN A 249 -11.74 -14.06 1.25
CA GLN A 249 -12.40 -12.97 1.96
C GLN A 249 -12.43 -11.66 1.13
N LEU A 250 -11.42 -11.40 0.32
CA LEU A 250 -11.40 -10.26 -0.58
C LEU A 250 -12.61 -10.24 -1.51
N PHE A 251 -13.01 -11.41 -2.02
CA PHE A 251 -14.15 -11.53 -2.93
C PHE A 251 -15.50 -11.64 -2.20
N GLU A 252 -15.52 -11.77 -0.89
CA GLU A 252 -16.73 -11.51 -0.09
C GLU A 252 -17.01 -9.99 -0.02
N TRP A 253 -15.96 -9.16 -0.06
CA TRP A 253 -16.11 -7.69 -0.15
C TRP A 253 -16.40 -7.25 -1.59
N PHE A 254 -15.69 -7.81 -2.56
CA PHE A 254 -15.67 -7.40 -3.96
C PHE A 254 -16.06 -8.54 -4.89
N PRO A 255 -17.29 -9.10 -4.83
CA PRO A 255 -17.67 -10.24 -5.68
C PRO A 255 -17.58 -9.92 -7.18
N ALA A 256 -17.88 -8.68 -7.59
CA ALA A 256 -17.80 -8.23 -8.98
C ALA A 256 -16.37 -8.07 -9.51
N LEU A 257 -15.36 -8.08 -8.63
CA LEU A 257 -13.95 -7.95 -9.03
C LEU A 257 -13.21 -9.30 -9.10
N ARG A 258 -13.92 -10.41 -8.88
CA ARG A 258 -13.33 -11.75 -9.02
C ARG A 258 -12.80 -11.95 -10.44
N GLY A 259 -11.52 -12.32 -10.54
CA GLY A 259 -10.83 -12.47 -11.83
C GLY A 259 -10.38 -11.16 -12.50
N ARG A 260 -10.74 -9.99 -11.94
CA ARG A 260 -10.36 -8.68 -12.44
C ARG A 260 -9.23 -8.03 -11.62
N ILE A 261 -9.01 -8.50 -10.40
CA ILE A 261 -7.93 -8.08 -9.51
C ILE A 261 -7.15 -9.31 -9.03
N GLU A 262 -5.90 -9.12 -8.68
CA GLU A 262 -5.05 -10.16 -8.13
C GLU A 262 -4.85 -9.97 -6.63
N HIS A 263 -4.65 -11.09 -5.92
CA HIS A 263 -4.41 -11.02 -4.48
C HIS A 263 -3.44 -12.11 -4.02
N ALA A 264 -2.81 -11.88 -2.87
CA ALA A 264 -1.98 -12.85 -2.16
C ALA A 264 -2.28 -12.80 -0.66
N TYR A 265 -2.21 -13.94 0.01
CA TYR A 265 -2.41 -14.04 1.45
C TYR A 265 -1.24 -14.80 2.09
N PHE A 266 -0.47 -14.09 2.91
CA PHE A 266 0.67 -14.58 3.65
C PHE A 266 0.25 -14.86 5.10
N SER A 267 -0.31 -16.04 5.37
CA SER A 267 -0.90 -16.40 6.67
C SER A 267 0.09 -16.30 7.83
N ASP A 268 1.37 -16.55 7.57
CA ASP A 268 2.44 -16.58 8.57
C ASP A 268 3.23 -15.27 8.65
N ALA A 269 2.97 -14.34 7.74
CA ALA A 269 3.59 -13.02 7.75
C ALA A 269 3.01 -12.13 8.86
N ASN A 270 3.88 -11.36 9.49
CA ASN A 270 3.46 -10.21 10.28
C ASN A 270 3.31 -8.97 9.38
N HIS A 271 2.76 -7.89 9.95
CA HIS A 271 2.47 -6.65 9.21
C HIS A 271 3.68 -5.99 8.55
N THR A 272 4.86 -6.19 9.08
CA THR A 272 6.10 -5.56 8.63
C THR A 272 6.98 -6.50 7.80
N PHE A 273 6.53 -7.74 7.56
CA PHE A 273 7.28 -8.75 6.83
C PHE A 273 8.72 -8.89 7.35
N THR A 274 8.84 -9.10 8.66
CA THR A 274 10.13 -9.12 9.38
C THR A 274 11.03 -10.27 8.94
N GLU A 275 10.44 -11.45 8.65
CA GLU A 275 11.20 -12.62 8.26
C GLU A 275 11.71 -12.50 6.83
N LEU A 276 13.02 -12.71 6.62
CA LEU A 276 13.67 -12.52 5.33
C LEU A 276 13.12 -13.45 4.22
N THR A 277 12.74 -14.68 4.58
CA THR A 277 12.14 -15.63 3.63
C THR A 277 10.79 -15.13 3.13
N VAL A 278 9.91 -14.68 4.05
CA VAL A 278 8.58 -14.14 3.73
C VAL A 278 8.71 -12.81 2.98
N GLN A 279 9.72 -11.99 3.33
CA GLN A 279 10.02 -10.76 2.61
C GLN A 279 10.45 -11.05 1.16
N ALA A 280 11.30 -12.08 0.95
CA ALA A 280 11.71 -12.49 -0.39
C ALA A 280 10.52 -12.99 -1.23
N GLU A 281 9.60 -13.76 -0.64
CA GLU A 281 8.37 -14.21 -1.30
C GLU A 281 7.45 -13.05 -1.69
N LEU A 282 7.34 -12.02 -0.83
CA LEU A 282 6.61 -10.79 -1.15
C LEU A 282 7.23 -10.08 -2.35
N ILE A 283 8.56 -9.89 -2.34
CA ILE A 283 9.30 -9.24 -3.42
C ILE A 283 9.13 -10.02 -4.74
N ASP A 284 9.23 -11.34 -4.71
CA ASP A 284 9.04 -12.18 -5.88
C ASP A 284 7.58 -12.15 -6.39
N THR A 285 6.61 -12.06 -5.48
CA THR A 285 5.19 -11.91 -5.83
C THR A 285 4.94 -10.58 -6.56
N VAL A 286 5.47 -9.48 -6.03
CA VAL A 286 5.39 -8.16 -6.67
C VAL A 286 6.13 -8.16 -8.01
N THR A 287 7.33 -8.72 -8.08
CA THR A 287 8.14 -8.77 -9.31
C THR A 287 7.41 -9.54 -10.42
N ARG A 288 6.85 -10.70 -10.11
CA ARG A 288 6.06 -11.50 -11.06
C ARG A 288 4.80 -10.77 -11.51
N TRP A 289 4.13 -10.08 -10.60
CA TRP A 289 2.93 -9.32 -10.94
C TRP A 289 3.26 -8.14 -11.86
N MET A 290 4.35 -7.41 -11.60
CA MET A 290 4.83 -6.34 -12.49
C MET A 290 5.14 -6.88 -13.89
N ALA A 291 5.92 -7.96 -13.98
CA ALA A 291 6.28 -8.58 -15.27
C ALA A 291 5.05 -9.09 -16.05
N LYS A 292 4.05 -9.65 -15.36
CA LYS A 292 2.81 -10.16 -15.98
C LYS A 292 1.93 -9.06 -16.56
N ASN A 293 1.84 -7.92 -15.87
CA ASN A 293 0.85 -6.88 -16.20
C ASN A 293 1.45 -5.74 -17.03
N PHE A 294 2.78 -5.59 -17.03
CA PHE A 294 3.47 -4.43 -17.62
C PHE A 294 4.78 -4.80 -18.37
N GLY A 295 5.16 -6.09 -18.41
CA GLY A 295 6.34 -6.58 -19.12
C GLY A 295 6.06 -7.00 -20.55
#